data_bf67684772686bffbea035609c844ddb
#
_entry.id   bf67684772686bffbea035609c844ddb
#
_cell.length_a   1.000
_cell.length_b   1.000
_cell.length_c   1.000
_cell.angle_alpha   90.00
_cell.angle_beta   90.00
_cell.angle_gamma   90.00
#
_symmetry.space_group_name_H-M   'P 1'
#
loop_
_entity.id
_entity.type
_entity.pdbx_description
1 polymer ?
#
loop_
_entity_poly.entity_id
_entity_poly.type
_entity_poly.pdbx_seq_one_letter_code
_entity_poly.pdbx_strand_id
1 'polypeptide(L)'
;MNKNMYHRYLTLPFEHSMPKCYNTEHNDVDYHVQFVQKEWWDLRFIEWLKNYQLKPSNVSEGFYVRPNGGGLPIHNDSAVLSNIVNINFTWGPPTSTTRWWQLKNGSSYEIELPENTHIIEQKINPDVNIKQYLRAREEECDLMYEQVIHTPSLINVGQLHNTHNPDTKMGRWTLSYIILKSDNTHLQFEEALKIFKDVAYE
;
A
#
# COMPACT_ATOMS: atom_id res chain seq x y z
N MET A 1 20.11 -11.61 13.04
CA MET A 1 18.85 -11.89 12.30
C MET A 1 18.39 -10.60 11.66
N ASN A 2 18.46 -10.50 10.35
CA ASN A 2 17.84 -9.36 9.65
C ASN A 2 16.32 -9.51 9.83
N LYS A 3 15.74 -8.68 10.71
CA LYS A 3 14.28 -8.59 10.79
C LYS A 3 13.81 -8.08 9.45
N ASN A 4 12.91 -8.82 8.78
CA ASN A 4 12.25 -8.31 7.60
C ASN A 4 11.55 -6.99 7.94
N MET A 5 12.08 -5.88 7.41
CA MET A 5 11.59 -4.53 7.68
C MET A 5 10.56 -4.05 6.67
N TYR A 6 10.14 -4.93 5.75
CA TYR A 6 9.33 -4.54 4.62
C TYR A 6 7.87 -4.91 4.76
N HIS A 7 7.57 -6.10 5.30
CA HIS A 7 6.20 -6.55 5.50
C HIS A 7 6.07 -7.56 6.64
N ARG A 8 4.82 -7.82 7.07
CA ARG A 8 4.38 -8.95 7.88
C ARG A 8 2.99 -9.37 7.43
N TYR A 9 2.75 -10.65 7.35
CA TYR A 9 1.40 -11.18 7.17
C TYR A 9 0.58 -11.00 8.44
N LEU A 10 -0.74 -10.90 8.29
CA LEU A 10 -1.68 -10.79 9.41
C LEU A 10 -2.67 -11.94 9.41
N THR A 11 -2.85 -12.57 10.57
CA THR A 11 -3.99 -13.45 10.81
C THR A 11 -5.16 -12.61 11.32
N LEU A 12 -6.22 -12.50 10.51
CA LEU A 12 -7.45 -11.83 10.91
C LEU A 12 -8.46 -12.84 11.47
N PRO A 13 -9.33 -12.45 12.42
CA PRO A 13 -10.36 -13.32 12.98
C PRO A 13 -11.55 -13.52 12.03
N PHE A 14 -11.46 -13.07 10.78
CA PHE A 14 -12.47 -13.17 9.75
C PHE A 14 -11.83 -13.28 8.37
N GLU A 15 -12.52 -13.92 7.45
CA GLU A 15 -12.12 -13.92 6.04
C GLU A 15 -12.50 -12.59 5.38
N HIS A 16 -11.57 -12.00 4.64
CA HIS A 16 -11.79 -10.79 3.86
C HIS A 16 -11.78 -11.12 2.37
N SER A 17 -12.93 -10.95 1.75
CA SER A 17 -13.11 -11.20 0.32
C SER A 17 -13.01 -9.90 -0.47
N MET A 18 -12.55 -9.99 -1.71
CA MET A 18 -12.56 -8.85 -2.62
C MET A 18 -14.01 -8.35 -2.81
N PRO A 19 -14.27 -7.05 -2.61
CA PRO A 19 -15.60 -6.49 -2.85
C PRO A 19 -16.02 -6.68 -4.31
N LYS A 20 -17.25 -7.11 -4.54
CA LYS A 20 -17.75 -7.39 -5.90
C LYS A 20 -17.70 -6.18 -6.82
N CYS A 21 -17.97 -4.99 -6.29
CA CYS A 21 -17.94 -3.74 -7.03
C CYS A 21 -16.51 -3.27 -7.34
N TYR A 22 -15.50 -3.84 -6.67
CA TYR A 22 -14.10 -3.52 -6.91
C TYR A 22 -13.49 -4.36 -8.05
N ASN A 23 -14.11 -5.46 -8.44
CA ASN A 23 -13.63 -6.34 -9.52
C ASN A 23 -13.84 -5.71 -10.92
N THR A 24 -13.34 -4.49 -11.09
CA THR A 24 -13.36 -3.80 -12.39
C THR A 24 -11.95 -3.79 -12.96
N GLU A 25 -11.80 -4.33 -14.16
CA GLU A 25 -10.54 -4.35 -14.88
C GLU A 25 -10.37 -3.06 -15.70
N HIS A 26 -9.19 -2.45 -15.59
CA HIS A 26 -8.77 -1.27 -16.33
C HIS A 26 -7.56 -1.63 -17.20
N ASN A 27 -7.81 -2.37 -18.30
CA ASN A 27 -6.72 -2.93 -19.12
C ASN A 27 -6.18 -1.95 -20.17
N ASP A 28 -6.69 -0.74 -20.24
CA ASP A 28 -6.25 0.39 -21.08
C ASP A 28 -5.06 1.15 -20.50
N VAL A 29 -4.77 0.97 -19.20
CA VAL A 29 -3.65 1.59 -18.49
C VAL A 29 -2.83 0.54 -17.76
N ASP A 30 -1.56 0.81 -17.46
CA ASP A 30 -0.70 -0.13 -16.73
C ASP A 30 -1.18 -0.37 -15.30
N TYR A 31 -1.69 0.67 -14.66
CA TYR A 31 -2.31 0.61 -13.36
C TYR A 31 -3.43 1.65 -13.24
N HIS A 32 -4.37 1.39 -12.36
CA HIS A 32 -5.47 2.30 -12.02
C HIS A 32 -5.58 2.43 -10.50
N VAL A 33 -5.66 3.67 -10.02
CA VAL A 33 -5.76 3.98 -8.58
C VAL A 33 -7.01 4.79 -8.31
N GLN A 34 -7.71 4.47 -7.22
CA GLN A 34 -8.88 5.22 -6.77
C GLN A 34 -9.05 5.12 -5.26
N PHE A 35 -9.72 6.08 -4.66
CA PHE A 35 -10.03 6.00 -3.23
C PHE A 35 -10.98 4.85 -2.93
N VAL A 36 -10.81 4.24 -1.76
CA VAL A 36 -11.70 3.18 -1.27
C VAL A 36 -13.11 3.72 -1.16
N GLN A 37 -14.00 3.15 -1.95
CA GLN A 37 -15.41 3.53 -1.96
C GLN A 37 -16.12 3.00 -0.70
N LYS A 38 -17.23 3.64 -0.31
CA LYS A 38 -17.99 3.27 0.89
C LYS A 38 -18.40 1.79 0.90
N GLU A 39 -18.73 1.24 -0.25
CA GLU A 39 -19.18 -0.13 -0.45
C GLU A 39 -18.05 -1.16 -0.32
N TRP A 40 -16.79 -0.72 -0.32
CA TRP A 40 -15.62 -1.58 -0.19
C TRP A 40 -15.15 -1.74 1.26
N TRP A 41 -15.74 -0.97 2.18
CA TRP A 41 -15.39 -1.05 3.59
C TRP A 41 -15.94 -2.32 4.22
N ASP A 42 -15.06 -3.17 4.76
CA ASP A 42 -15.46 -4.28 5.62
C ASP A 42 -15.61 -3.78 7.07
N LEU A 43 -16.84 -3.75 7.55
CA LEU A 43 -17.13 -3.28 8.92
C LEU A 43 -16.44 -4.15 9.98
N ARG A 44 -16.21 -5.44 9.71
CA ARG A 44 -15.48 -6.33 10.65
C ARG A 44 -14.03 -5.90 10.78
N PHE A 45 -13.40 -5.45 9.67
CA PHE A 45 -12.05 -4.90 9.68
C PHE A 45 -11.97 -3.60 10.48
N ILE A 46 -12.94 -2.71 10.31
CA ILE A 46 -13.03 -1.46 11.07
C ILE A 46 -13.18 -1.74 12.57
N GLU A 47 -14.08 -2.66 12.95
CA GLU A 47 -14.28 -3.04 14.34
C GLU A 47 -13.05 -3.75 14.93
N TRP A 48 -12.37 -4.58 14.14
CA TRP A 48 -11.12 -5.21 14.55
C TRP A 48 -10.03 -4.17 14.86
N LEU A 49 -9.85 -3.15 14.01
CA LEU A 49 -8.90 -2.06 14.25
C LEU A 49 -9.21 -1.27 15.53
N LYS A 50 -10.47 -1.06 15.83
CA LYS A 50 -10.90 -0.35 17.08
C LYS A 50 -10.41 -1.04 18.35
N ASN A 51 -10.28 -2.38 18.36
CA ASN A 51 -9.73 -3.11 19.51
C ASN A 51 -8.28 -2.71 19.81
N TYR A 52 -7.58 -2.17 18.83
CA TYR A 52 -6.21 -1.65 18.93
C TYR A 52 -6.16 -0.12 19.02
N GLN A 53 -7.30 0.56 19.16
CA GLN A 53 -7.41 2.03 19.14
C GLN A 53 -6.92 2.65 17.82
N LEU A 54 -7.10 1.92 16.73
CA LEU A 54 -6.74 2.30 15.37
C LEU A 54 -7.98 2.50 14.51
N LYS A 55 -7.81 3.22 13.41
CA LYS A 55 -8.84 3.42 12.40
C LYS A 55 -8.22 3.53 11.00
N PRO A 56 -8.94 3.15 9.95
CA PRO A 56 -8.49 3.43 8.60
C PRO A 56 -8.73 4.89 8.22
N SER A 57 -7.87 5.44 7.38
CA SER A 57 -8.04 6.79 6.81
C SER A 57 -9.10 6.79 5.71
N ASN A 58 -9.84 7.87 5.59
CA ASN A 58 -10.81 8.07 4.50
C ASN A 58 -10.16 8.21 3.11
N VAL A 59 -8.85 8.45 3.07
CA VAL A 59 -8.06 8.53 1.84
C VAL A 59 -7.28 7.24 1.55
N SER A 60 -7.72 6.11 2.12
CA SER A 60 -7.23 4.78 1.75
C SER A 60 -7.54 4.49 0.28
N GLU A 61 -6.68 3.73 -0.38
CA GLU A 61 -6.70 3.56 -1.82
C GLU A 61 -6.92 2.11 -2.23
N GLY A 62 -7.62 1.93 -3.35
CA GLY A 62 -7.68 0.69 -4.10
C GLY A 62 -6.94 0.85 -5.41
N PHE A 63 -6.14 -0.13 -5.80
CA PHE A 63 -5.46 -0.10 -7.08
C PHE A 63 -5.49 -1.44 -7.81
N TYR A 64 -5.52 -1.33 -9.12
CA TYR A 64 -5.49 -2.45 -10.05
C TYR A 64 -4.24 -2.33 -10.95
N VAL A 65 -3.55 -3.44 -11.13
CA VAL A 65 -2.45 -3.60 -12.08
C VAL A 65 -2.89 -4.62 -13.12
N ARG A 66 -2.89 -4.22 -14.40
CA ARG A 66 -3.33 -5.09 -15.50
C ARG A 66 -2.43 -6.32 -15.69
N PRO A 67 -2.90 -7.34 -16.41
CA PRO A 67 -2.04 -8.44 -16.87
C PRO A 67 -0.82 -7.90 -17.63
N ASN A 68 0.35 -8.47 -17.36
CA ASN A 68 1.62 -8.04 -17.93
C ASN A 68 1.88 -6.53 -17.78
N GLY A 69 1.37 -5.94 -16.72
CA GLY A 69 1.52 -4.51 -16.40
C GLY A 69 2.77 -4.25 -15.56
N GLY A 70 3.44 -3.12 -15.83
CA GLY A 70 4.60 -2.67 -15.06
C GLY A 70 4.27 -2.28 -13.62
N GLY A 71 2.99 -2.13 -13.30
CA GLY A 71 2.54 -1.66 -12.00
C GLY A 71 2.80 -0.18 -11.76
N LEU A 72 2.69 0.20 -10.49
CA LEU A 72 3.05 1.54 -10.05
C LEU A 72 4.56 1.76 -10.21
N PRO A 73 5.01 2.97 -10.60
CA PRO A 73 6.43 3.33 -10.56
C PRO A 73 7.01 3.09 -9.16
N ILE A 74 8.33 2.95 -9.05
CA ILE A 74 9.01 2.89 -7.76
C ILE A 74 8.77 4.22 -7.02
N HIS A 75 8.15 4.15 -5.84
CA HIS A 75 7.79 5.32 -5.04
C HIS A 75 7.78 4.98 -3.55
N ASN A 76 7.66 6.00 -2.73
CA ASN A 76 7.20 5.85 -1.36
C ASN A 76 5.91 6.66 -1.15
N ASP A 77 5.11 6.29 -0.15
CA ASP A 77 3.83 6.96 0.12
C ASP A 77 3.99 8.25 0.93
N SER A 78 5.21 8.62 1.32
CA SER A 78 5.47 9.86 2.05
C SER A 78 6.92 10.29 1.93
N ALA A 79 7.14 11.51 1.47
CA ALA A 79 8.48 12.13 1.44
C ALA A 79 9.03 12.44 2.83
N VAL A 80 8.17 12.49 3.85
CA VAL A 80 8.53 12.94 5.20
C VAL A 80 8.63 11.77 6.19
N LEU A 81 7.84 10.71 5.99
CA LEU A 81 7.71 9.60 6.93
C LEU A 81 8.27 8.31 6.30
N SER A 82 9.45 7.90 6.70
CA SER A 82 10.17 6.76 6.12
C SER A 82 9.66 5.37 6.56
N ASN A 83 8.75 5.30 7.53
CA ASN A 83 8.34 4.02 8.14
C ASN A 83 6.82 3.91 8.37
N ILE A 84 6.01 4.61 7.58
CA ILE A 84 4.56 4.46 7.67
C ILE A 84 4.14 3.09 7.16
N VAL A 85 3.06 2.58 7.73
CA VAL A 85 2.52 1.27 7.41
C VAL A 85 1.10 1.37 6.90
N ASN A 86 0.82 0.62 5.82
CA ASN A 86 -0.54 0.33 5.39
C ASN A 86 -0.88 -1.14 5.69
N ILE A 87 -2.17 -1.44 5.80
CA ILE A 87 -2.66 -2.82 5.78
C ILE A 87 -3.24 -3.07 4.40
N ASN A 88 -2.61 -4.00 3.67
CA ASN A 88 -2.99 -4.34 2.31
C ASN A 88 -3.74 -5.68 2.27
N PHE A 89 -4.80 -5.68 1.46
CA PHE A 89 -5.51 -6.88 1.03
C PHE A 89 -5.31 -7.01 -0.47
N THR A 90 -4.73 -8.12 -0.90
CA THR A 90 -4.34 -8.30 -2.31
C THR A 90 -4.94 -9.57 -2.89
N TRP A 91 -5.48 -9.46 -4.10
CA TRP A 91 -6.01 -10.55 -4.91
C TRP A 91 -5.38 -10.50 -6.30
N GLY A 92 -5.07 -11.65 -6.84
CA GLY A 92 -4.45 -11.73 -8.17
C GLY A 92 -3.65 -13.00 -8.36
N PRO A 93 -2.82 -13.04 -9.40
CA PRO A 93 -2.03 -14.22 -9.72
C PRO A 93 -0.91 -14.46 -8.70
N PRO A 94 -0.54 -15.73 -8.46
CA PRO A 94 0.52 -16.07 -7.51
C PRO A 94 1.91 -15.60 -7.96
N THR A 95 2.04 -15.11 -9.17
CA THR A 95 3.27 -14.57 -9.74
C THR A 95 3.45 -13.07 -9.49
N SER A 96 2.41 -12.38 -9.03
CA SER A 96 2.50 -10.95 -8.76
C SER A 96 3.17 -10.67 -7.43
N THR A 97 4.05 -9.68 -7.42
CA THR A 97 4.89 -9.35 -6.26
C THR A 97 4.77 -7.91 -5.84
N THR A 98 5.15 -7.65 -4.60
CA THR A 98 5.54 -6.32 -4.12
C THR A 98 7.06 -6.32 -3.97
N ARG A 99 7.71 -5.28 -4.47
CA ARG A 99 9.16 -5.11 -4.51
C ARG A 99 9.54 -3.91 -3.68
N TRP A 100 10.66 -4.02 -2.93
CA TRP A 100 11.24 -2.91 -2.18
C TRP A 100 12.65 -2.62 -2.69
N TRP A 101 12.96 -1.36 -2.75
CA TRP A 101 14.13 -0.84 -3.44
C TRP A 101 14.96 0.06 -2.55
N GLN A 102 16.22 0.18 -2.86
CA GLN A 102 17.13 1.17 -2.28
C GLN A 102 17.75 2.00 -3.40
N LEU A 103 17.77 3.32 -3.22
CA LEU A 103 18.41 4.21 -4.16
C LEU A 103 19.92 3.95 -4.16
N LYS A 104 20.52 3.83 -5.34
CA LYS A 104 21.98 3.71 -5.49
C LYS A 104 22.68 4.99 -5.04
N ASN A 105 23.93 4.86 -4.57
CA ASN A 105 24.73 6.01 -4.20
C ASN A 105 24.94 6.95 -5.41
N GLY A 106 24.65 8.23 -5.21
CA GLY A 106 24.79 9.25 -6.24
C GLY A 106 23.55 9.46 -7.12
N SER A 107 22.52 8.64 -6.97
CA SER A 107 21.22 8.82 -7.62
C SER A 107 20.33 9.78 -6.82
N SER A 108 19.35 10.38 -7.48
CA SER A 108 18.42 11.33 -6.88
C SER A 108 16.99 10.88 -7.03
N TYR A 109 16.12 11.26 -6.10
CA TYR A 109 14.69 11.11 -6.25
C TYR A 109 14.13 12.15 -7.22
N GLU A 110 13.17 11.73 -8.03
CA GLU A 110 12.26 12.65 -8.69
C GLU A 110 11.11 12.94 -7.72
N ILE A 111 10.84 14.22 -7.46
CA ILE A 111 9.65 14.61 -6.69
C ILE A 111 8.54 14.78 -7.71
N GLU A 112 7.53 13.91 -7.65
CA GLU A 112 6.33 14.07 -8.44
C GLU A 112 5.19 14.57 -7.57
N LEU A 113 4.59 15.65 -8.01
CA LEU A 113 3.32 16.13 -7.49
C LEU A 113 2.24 15.46 -8.35
N PRO A 114 1.43 14.54 -7.82
CA PRO A 114 0.36 13.93 -8.60
C PRO A 114 -0.61 15.01 -9.07
N GLU A 115 -0.74 15.22 -10.37
CA GLU A 115 -1.47 16.34 -10.97
C GLU A 115 -2.97 16.38 -10.60
N ASN A 116 -3.58 15.27 -10.23
CA ASN A 116 -5.03 15.19 -10.01
C ASN A 116 -5.47 14.76 -8.61
N THR A 117 -4.64 14.09 -7.82
CA THR A 117 -4.98 13.63 -6.46
C THR A 117 -5.03 14.80 -5.47
N HIS A 118 -4.24 15.83 -5.68
CA HIS A 118 -4.17 17.00 -4.80
C HIS A 118 -5.49 17.77 -4.69
N ILE A 119 -6.21 17.92 -5.80
CA ILE A 119 -7.48 18.67 -5.79
C ILE A 119 -8.53 17.98 -4.96
N ILE A 120 -8.51 16.64 -4.96
CA ILE A 120 -9.46 15.83 -4.19
C ILE A 120 -9.03 15.77 -2.72
N GLU A 121 -7.75 15.53 -2.43
CA GLU A 121 -7.24 15.51 -1.05
C GLU A 121 -7.35 16.85 -0.36
N GLN A 122 -7.03 17.95 -1.02
CA GLN A 122 -7.22 19.30 -0.48
C GLN A 122 -8.70 19.68 -0.24
N LYS A 123 -9.61 19.15 -1.05
CA LYS A 123 -11.06 19.36 -0.85
C LYS A 123 -11.62 18.53 0.31
N ILE A 124 -11.04 17.34 0.57
CA ILE A 124 -11.49 16.44 1.62
C ILE A 124 -10.81 16.78 2.95
N ASN A 125 -9.57 17.23 2.92
CA ASN A 125 -8.81 17.58 4.11
C ASN A 125 -7.82 18.73 3.82
N PRO A 126 -8.23 19.99 4.00
CA PRO A 126 -7.42 21.16 3.68
C PRO A 126 -6.13 21.26 4.52
N ASP A 127 -6.02 20.52 5.63
CA ASP A 127 -4.85 20.49 6.50
C ASP A 127 -3.83 19.40 6.10
N VAL A 128 -4.13 18.57 5.10
CA VAL A 128 -3.17 17.61 4.56
C VAL A 128 -2.17 18.36 3.69
N ASN A 129 -0.97 18.52 4.21
CA ASN A 129 0.18 18.94 3.40
C ASN A 129 0.28 18.03 2.16
N ILE A 130 0.43 18.66 1.01
CA ILE A 130 0.60 18.03 -0.30
C ILE A 130 1.49 16.78 -0.14
N LYS A 131 0.94 15.59 -0.39
CA LYS A 131 1.72 14.36 -0.43
C LYS A 131 2.73 14.48 -1.55
N GLN A 132 3.96 14.72 -1.19
CA GLN A 132 5.07 14.60 -2.12
C GLN A 132 5.45 13.11 -2.15
N TYR A 133 5.23 12.46 -3.29
CA TYR A 133 5.77 11.14 -3.54
C TYR A 133 7.20 11.29 -4.01
N LEU A 134 8.12 10.56 -3.41
CA LEU A 134 9.44 10.38 -3.99
C LEU A 134 9.33 9.24 -4.99
N ARG A 135 9.74 9.50 -6.22
CA ARG A 135 9.85 8.49 -7.28
C ARG A 135 11.30 8.24 -7.61
N ALA A 136 11.58 7.02 -8.04
CA ALA A 136 12.88 6.63 -8.54
C ALA A 136 12.72 5.75 -9.78
N ARG A 137 13.73 5.76 -10.64
CA ARG A 137 13.80 4.87 -11.79
C ARG A 137 14.43 3.54 -11.38
N GLU A 138 14.06 2.47 -12.05
CA GLU A 138 14.57 1.13 -11.72
C GLU A 138 16.08 1.04 -11.91
N GLU A 139 16.65 1.69 -12.92
CA GLU A 139 18.10 1.76 -13.17
C GLU A 139 18.88 2.51 -12.07
N GLU A 140 18.21 3.35 -11.29
CA GLU A 140 18.77 4.12 -10.17
C GLU A 140 18.67 3.40 -8.83
N CYS A 141 18.03 2.24 -8.80
CA CYS A 141 17.73 1.49 -7.58
C CYS A 141 18.36 0.09 -7.59
N ASP A 142 18.62 -0.42 -6.40
CA ASP A 142 18.91 -1.82 -6.13
C ASP A 142 17.66 -2.50 -5.54
N LEU A 143 17.28 -3.65 -6.10
CA LEU A 143 16.21 -4.46 -5.54
C LEU A 143 16.68 -5.09 -4.23
N MET A 144 16.05 -4.73 -3.12
CA MET A 144 16.40 -5.21 -1.79
C MET A 144 15.59 -6.41 -1.35
N TYR A 145 14.31 -6.44 -1.73
CA TYR A 145 13.40 -7.49 -1.32
C TYR A 145 12.22 -7.60 -2.29
N GLU A 146 11.76 -8.80 -2.53
CA GLU A 146 10.60 -9.09 -3.36
C GLU A 146 9.78 -10.21 -2.72
N GLN A 147 8.47 -10.02 -2.64
CA GLN A 147 7.58 -10.99 -2.02
C GLN A 147 6.20 -11.02 -2.70
N VAL A 148 5.67 -12.22 -2.80
CA VAL A 148 4.27 -12.46 -3.17
C VAL A 148 3.39 -12.16 -1.97
N ILE A 149 2.44 -11.22 -2.10
CA ILE A 149 1.55 -10.80 -1.02
C ILE A 149 0.12 -11.17 -1.41
N HIS A 150 -0.45 -12.19 -0.79
CA HIS A 150 -1.83 -12.66 -1.04
C HIS A 150 -2.70 -12.67 0.21
N THR A 151 -2.12 -12.60 1.39
CA THR A 151 -2.85 -12.50 2.65
C THR A 151 -2.85 -11.07 3.15
N PRO A 152 -3.78 -10.69 4.03
CA PRO A 152 -3.72 -9.40 4.70
C PRO A 152 -2.34 -9.16 5.29
N SER A 153 -1.76 -8.01 5.01
CA SER A 153 -0.36 -7.76 5.36
C SER A 153 -0.12 -6.33 5.80
N LEU A 154 0.72 -6.16 6.81
CA LEU A 154 1.38 -4.89 7.10
C LEU A 154 2.44 -4.65 6.02
N ILE A 155 2.37 -3.53 5.34
CA ILE A 155 3.32 -3.14 4.30
C ILE A 155 4.00 -1.84 4.70
N ASN A 156 5.32 -1.84 4.77
CA ASN A 156 6.10 -0.61 5.00
C ASN A 156 6.15 0.20 3.71
N VAL A 157 5.20 1.10 3.54
CA VAL A 157 5.04 1.96 2.37
C VAL A 157 5.86 3.25 2.46
N GLY A 158 6.51 3.50 3.58
CA GLY A 158 7.49 4.58 3.74
C GLY A 158 8.84 4.26 3.08
N GLN A 159 9.10 2.99 2.74
CA GLN A 159 10.26 2.58 1.94
C GLN A 159 9.92 2.62 0.45
N LEU A 160 10.92 2.85 -0.41
CA LEU A 160 10.74 2.76 -1.86
C LEU A 160 10.19 1.38 -2.24
N HIS A 161 9.06 1.36 -2.90
CA HIS A 161 8.40 0.11 -3.30
C HIS A 161 7.61 0.28 -4.60
N ASN A 162 7.29 -0.83 -5.21
CA ASN A 162 6.32 -0.91 -6.28
C ASN A 162 5.66 -2.30 -6.33
N THR A 163 4.72 -2.46 -7.25
CA THR A 163 4.09 -3.73 -7.56
C THR A 163 4.51 -4.18 -8.95
N HIS A 164 4.64 -5.50 -9.13
CA HIS A 164 4.94 -6.11 -10.41
C HIS A 164 3.98 -7.26 -10.67
N ASN A 165 3.31 -7.23 -11.83
CA ASN A 165 2.41 -8.29 -12.26
C ASN A 165 2.86 -8.85 -13.62
N PRO A 166 3.70 -9.90 -13.65
CA PRO A 166 4.15 -10.52 -14.87
C PRO A 166 3.13 -11.47 -15.49
N ASP A 167 2.00 -11.75 -14.82
CA ASP A 167 0.97 -12.64 -15.35
C ASP A 167 0.35 -12.05 -16.62
N THR A 168 0.19 -12.87 -17.65
CA THR A 168 -0.32 -12.41 -18.95
C THR A 168 -1.85 -12.47 -19.07
N LYS A 169 -2.54 -13.01 -18.08
CA LYS A 169 -3.99 -13.26 -18.14
C LYS A 169 -4.78 -12.62 -17.02
N MET A 170 -4.19 -12.49 -15.84
CA MET A 170 -4.88 -12.06 -14.63
C MET A 170 -4.29 -10.77 -14.08
N GLY A 171 -5.15 -9.80 -13.82
CA GLY A 171 -4.78 -8.57 -13.12
C GLY A 171 -4.59 -8.79 -11.62
N ARG A 172 -4.03 -7.78 -10.96
CA ARG A 172 -3.84 -7.73 -9.51
C ARG A 172 -4.62 -6.57 -8.92
N TRP A 173 -5.43 -6.87 -7.91
CA TRP A 173 -6.18 -5.88 -7.13
C TRP A 173 -5.60 -5.77 -5.74
N THR A 174 -5.51 -4.56 -5.23
CA THR A 174 -5.10 -4.31 -3.85
C THR A 174 -5.98 -3.24 -3.23
N LEU A 175 -6.49 -3.49 -2.01
CA LEU A 175 -6.99 -2.46 -1.12
C LEU A 175 -5.89 -2.14 -0.12
N SER A 176 -5.44 -0.89 -0.12
CA SER A 176 -4.38 -0.39 0.75
C SER A 176 -4.99 0.58 1.77
N TYR A 177 -5.16 0.09 2.99
CA TYR A 177 -5.71 0.90 4.06
C TYR A 177 -4.61 1.63 4.80
N ILE A 178 -4.60 2.95 4.69
CA ILE A 178 -3.78 3.83 5.51
C ILE A 178 -4.30 3.77 6.94
N ILE A 179 -3.44 3.41 7.89
CA ILE A 179 -3.84 3.22 9.29
C ILE A 179 -3.44 4.42 10.13
N LEU A 180 -4.44 4.96 10.82
CA LEU A 180 -4.28 6.09 11.73
C LEU A 180 -4.49 5.67 13.18
N LYS A 181 -3.75 6.31 14.07
CA LYS A 181 -3.97 6.28 15.51
C LYS A 181 -5.18 7.17 15.89
N SER A 182 -5.61 7.10 17.13
CA SER A 182 -6.74 7.90 17.64
C SER A 182 -6.53 9.42 17.51
N ASP A 183 -5.27 9.87 17.56
CA ASP A 183 -4.86 11.26 17.38
C ASP A 183 -4.73 11.71 15.91
N ASN A 184 -5.13 10.87 14.96
CA ASN A 184 -5.01 11.05 13.50
C ASN A 184 -3.56 11.01 12.96
N THR A 185 -2.58 10.63 13.74
CA THR A 185 -1.23 10.40 13.24
C THR A 185 -1.11 9.03 12.57
N HIS A 186 -0.22 8.93 11.59
CA HIS A 186 0.05 7.67 10.89
C HIS A 186 0.68 6.64 11.82
N LEU A 187 0.24 5.38 11.69
CA LEU A 187 0.87 4.26 12.36
C LEU A 187 2.24 3.98 11.71
N GLN A 188 3.27 3.84 12.54
CA GLN A 188 4.62 3.48 12.09
C GLN A 188 4.78 1.96 12.06
N PHE A 189 5.64 1.45 11.17
CA PHE A 189 5.82 0.01 10.98
C PHE A 189 6.28 -0.70 12.27
N GLU A 190 7.24 -0.13 12.98
CA GLU A 190 7.73 -0.69 14.25
C GLU A 190 6.68 -0.66 15.38
N GLU A 191 5.81 0.34 15.39
CA GLU A 191 4.66 0.39 16.31
C GLU A 191 3.65 -0.71 15.96
N ALA A 192 3.36 -0.87 14.66
CA ALA A 192 2.46 -1.90 14.16
C ALA A 192 2.92 -3.31 14.55
N LEU A 193 4.23 -3.59 14.45
CA LEU A 193 4.80 -4.87 14.89
C LEU A 193 4.58 -5.16 16.38
N LYS A 194 4.59 -4.13 17.22
CA LYS A 194 4.31 -4.27 18.67
C LYS A 194 2.83 -4.47 18.94
N ILE A 195 1.98 -3.68 18.26
CA ILE A 195 0.53 -3.72 18.43
C ILE A 195 -0.03 -5.06 17.96
N PHE A 196 0.41 -5.55 16.81
CA PHE A 196 -0.08 -6.76 16.18
C PHE A 196 0.78 -8.02 16.44
N LYS A 197 1.63 -8.00 17.49
CA LYS A 197 2.61 -9.06 17.79
C LYS A 197 2.02 -10.47 17.87
N ASP A 198 0.75 -10.59 18.29
CA ASP A 198 0.08 -11.87 18.48
C ASP A 198 -0.64 -12.37 17.21
N VAL A 199 -0.73 -11.53 16.18
CA VAL A 199 -1.42 -11.82 14.92
C VAL A 199 -0.56 -11.58 13.68
N ALA A 200 0.61 -10.97 13.83
CA ALA A 200 1.57 -10.74 12.75
C ALA A 200 2.64 -11.83 12.70
N TYR A 201 2.96 -12.32 11.48
CA TYR A 201 3.95 -13.38 11.25
C TYR A 201 4.77 -13.15 9.97
N GLU A 202 5.87 -13.89 9.81
CA GLU A 202 6.75 -13.88 8.61
C GLU A 202 6.24 -14.77 7.50
#